data_a8ac8b326756bd8a29e172e5f4d1f55f
#
_entry.id   a8ac8b326756bd8a29e172e5f4d1f55f
#
_cell.length_a   1.000
_cell.length_b   1.000
_cell.length_c   1.000
_cell.angle_alpha   90.00
_cell.angle_beta   90.00
_cell.angle_gamma   90.00
#
_symmetry.space_group_name_H-M   'P 1'
#
loop_
_entity.id
_entity.type
_entity.pdbx_description
1 polymer ?
#
loop_
_entity_poly.entity_id
_entity_poly.type
_entity_poly.pdbx_seq_one_letter_code
_entity_poly.pdbx_strand_id
1 'polypeptide(L)'
;FAPISRTFEKSYDMGQIPKKLPEYVRNRITLPTNLGENLAFLRAWQAQFAGDSFVYDYPLGRAHYGDFGSVHIARIIGGDIKKLRRMGLNGYISCQELRAALPNALPNYVMGRVLFEEQADVEALISEYFEAAYGKKAKDAKAYLEALSALKCCDYLNGKGERVDAQMAERMRRIEEICGAFEPEQYFQE
;
A
#
# COMPACT_ATOMS: atom_id res chain seq x y z
N PHE A 1 10.73 -10.37 9.20
CA PHE A 1 11.00 -9.62 7.97
C PHE A 1 10.38 -8.22 8.08
N ALA A 2 11.20 -7.19 8.04
CA ALA A 2 10.77 -5.80 8.22
C ALA A 2 11.26 -4.94 7.04
N PRO A 3 10.51 -4.83 5.94
CA PRO A 3 10.94 -4.14 4.73
C PRO A 3 10.74 -2.62 4.83
N ILE A 4 11.32 -1.99 5.84
CA ILE A 4 11.14 -0.56 6.16
C ILE A 4 11.50 0.40 5.01
N SER A 5 12.40 -0.05 4.12
CA SER A 5 12.86 0.75 2.99
C SER A 5 12.07 0.51 1.70
N ARG A 6 11.06 -0.37 1.72
CA ARG A 6 10.26 -0.65 0.51
C ARG A 6 9.43 0.56 0.07
N THR A 7 9.08 0.56 -1.20
CA THR A 7 8.07 1.46 -1.77
C THR A 7 6.72 0.78 -1.85
N PHE A 8 5.64 1.57 -1.89
CA PHE A 8 4.26 1.09 -1.98
C PHE A 8 3.62 1.45 -3.32
N GLU A 9 4.42 1.57 -4.37
CA GLU A 9 3.93 1.76 -5.74
C GLU A 9 3.42 0.46 -6.36
N LYS A 10 4.01 -0.67 -5.93
CA LYS A 10 3.66 -2.01 -6.44
C LYS A 10 3.61 -3.02 -5.30
N SER A 11 2.78 -4.03 -5.46
CA SER A 11 2.75 -5.23 -4.62
C SER A 11 3.98 -6.11 -4.89
N TYR A 12 4.37 -6.97 -3.94
CA TYR A 12 5.47 -7.91 -4.11
C TYR A 12 5.34 -8.74 -5.38
N ASP A 13 6.44 -8.87 -6.11
CA ASP A 13 6.55 -9.72 -7.30
C ASP A 13 7.59 -10.81 -7.06
N MET A 14 7.12 -12.05 -6.91
CA MET A 14 7.97 -13.21 -6.65
C MET A 14 8.80 -13.64 -7.86
N GLY A 15 8.46 -13.16 -9.06
CA GLY A 15 9.21 -13.42 -10.30
C GLY A 15 10.44 -12.52 -10.50
N GLN A 16 10.56 -11.43 -9.72
CA GLN A 16 11.61 -10.43 -9.87
C GLN A 16 12.58 -10.37 -8.69
N ILE A 17 12.99 -11.51 -8.20
CA ILE A 17 13.96 -11.61 -7.08
C ILE A 17 15.38 -11.69 -7.66
N PRO A 18 16.26 -10.71 -7.41
CA PRO A 18 17.64 -10.76 -7.87
C PRO A 18 18.42 -11.91 -7.20
N LYS A 19 19.31 -12.53 -7.96
CA LYS A 19 20.15 -13.63 -7.45
C LYS A 19 21.27 -13.13 -6.54
N LYS A 20 21.71 -11.89 -6.72
CA LYS A 20 22.81 -11.29 -5.96
C LYS A 20 22.24 -10.32 -4.93
N LEU A 21 22.62 -10.50 -3.67
CA LEU A 21 22.31 -9.56 -2.61
C LEU A 21 23.19 -8.31 -2.71
N PRO A 22 22.71 -7.13 -2.24
CA PRO A 22 23.56 -5.99 -1.97
C PRO A 22 24.69 -6.38 -1.02
N GLU A 23 25.87 -5.82 -1.24
CA GLU A 23 27.04 -6.11 -0.42
C GLU A 23 26.84 -5.60 1.03
N TYR A 24 27.12 -6.48 1.99
CA TYR A 24 27.13 -6.09 3.39
C TYR A 24 28.51 -5.53 3.76
N VAL A 25 28.54 -4.27 4.14
CA VAL A 25 29.73 -3.63 4.71
C VAL A 25 29.41 -3.20 6.15
N ARG A 26 30.17 -3.72 7.12
CA ARG A 26 29.99 -3.39 8.54
C ARG A 26 30.05 -1.88 8.77
N ASN A 27 29.08 -1.34 9.52
CA ASN A 27 28.90 0.08 9.81
C ASN A 27 28.61 0.96 8.58
N ARG A 28 28.35 0.35 7.42
CA ARG A 28 27.97 1.05 6.18
C ARG A 28 26.85 0.26 5.48
N ILE A 29 25.71 0.17 6.14
CA ILE A 29 24.57 -0.60 5.63
C ILE A 29 23.89 0.18 4.52
N THR A 30 23.76 -0.45 3.35
CA THR A 30 22.88 0.01 2.28
C THR A 30 21.59 -0.76 2.36
N LEU A 31 20.48 -0.07 2.65
CA LEU A 31 19.16 -0.71 2.69
C LEU A 31 18.69 -1.05 1.27
N PRO A 32 17.88 -2.11 1.12
CA PRO A 32 17.26 -2.42 -0.16
C PRO A 32 16.45 -1.23 -0.70
N THR A 33 16.59 -0.96 -1.99
CA THR A 33 15.92 0.18 -2.64
C THR A 33 14.67 -0.20 -3.39
N ASN A 34 14.48 -1.49 -3.65
CA ASN A 34 13.34 -2.00 -4.40
C ASN A 34 12.78 -3.30 -3.76
N LEU A 35 11.60 -3.71 -4.22
CA LEU A 35 10.89 -4.88 -3.69
C LEU A 35 11.66 -6.18 -3.91
N GLY A 36 12.32 -6.34 -5.07
CA GLY A 36 13.10 -7.53 -5.40
C GLY A 36 14.27 -7.73 -4.44
N GLU A 37 15.01 -6.68 -4.12
CA GLU A 37 16.11 -6.72 -3.15
C GLU A 37 15.61 -7.07 -1.74
N ASN A 38 14.47 -6.51 -1.30
CA ASN A 38 13.85 -6.88 -0.03
C ASN A 38 13.54 -8.39 0.01
N LEU A 39 12.98 -8.95 -1.06
CA LEU A 39 12.69 -10.38 -1.17
C LEU A 39 13.96 -11.23 -1.24
N ALA A 40 15.02 -10.74 -1.86
CA ALA A 40 16.31 -11.44 -1.89
C ALA A 40 16.89 -11.59 -0.49
N PHE A 41 16.84 -10.55 0.35
CA PHE A 41 17.23 -10.66 1.76
C PHE A 41 16.35 -11.65 2.54
N LEU A 42 15.04 -11.62 2.35
CA LEU A 42 14.14 -12.58 2.97
C LEU A 42 14.53 -14.01 2.61
N ARG A 43 14.77 -14.32 1.33
CA ARG A 43 15.19 -15.64 0.86
C ARG A 43 16.53 -16.09 1.43
N ALA A 44 17.49 -15.16 1.51
CA ALA A 44 18.79 -15.46 2.09
C ALA A 44 18.70 -15.81 3.59
N TRP A 45 17.86 -15.11 4.35
CA TRP A 45 17.60 -15.44 5.74
C TRP A 45 16.87 -16.78 5.90
N GLN A 46 15.86 -17.04 5.08
CA GLN A 46 15.12 -18.30 5.10
C GLN A 46 16.01 -19.53 4.78
N ALA A 47 17.07 -19.34 3.99
CA ALA A 47 18.05 -20.40 3.73
C ALA A 47 18.92 -20.74 4.95
N GLN A 48 19.02 -19.84 5.93
CA GLN A 48 19.81 -20.02 7.15
C GLN A 48 18.97 -20.30 8.40
N PHE A 49 17.66 -20.03 8.35
CA PHE A 49 16.77 -20.11 9.48
C PHE A 49 15.53 -20.95 9.15
N ALA A 50 15.34 -22.03 9.88
CA ALA A 50 14.26 -23.00 9.66
C ALA A 50 13.01 -22.77 10.52
N GLY A 51 12.93 -21.67 11.27
CA GLY A 51 11.79 -21.33 12.12
C GLY A 51 10.69 -20.58 11.39
N ASP A 52 9.60 -20.37 12.11
CA ASP A 52 8.48 -19.52 11.66
C ASP A 52 8.91 -18.07 11.44
N SER A 53 8.32 -17.45 10.45
CA SER A 53 8.61 -16.08 10.08
C SER A 53 7.33 -15.28 9.88
N PHE A 54 7.36 -13.99 10.23
CA PHE A 54 6.29 -13.03 9.97
C PHE A 54 6.83 -11.77 9.34
N VAL A 55 5.95 -10.96 8.77
CA VAL A 55 6.30 -9.63 8.29
C VAL A 55 5.88 -8.56 9.31
N TYR A 56 6.75 -7.58 9.51
CA TYR A 56 6.44 -6.31 10.15
C TYR A 56 6.47 -5.24 9.05
N ASP A 57 5.31 -4.84 8.56
CA ASP A 57 5.18 -3.97 7.39
C ASP A 57 4.62 -2.59 7.75
N TYR A 58 4.78 -1.63 6.85
CA TYR A 58 4.56 -0.20 7.10
C TYR A 58 3.60 0.48 6.10
N PRO A 59 2.59 -0.19 5.52
CA PRO A 59 1.76 0.42 4.49
C PRO A 59 0.96 1.62 5.01
N LEU A 60 0.61 1.62 6.28
CA LEU A 60 -0.15 2.66 6.95
C LEU A 60 0.71 3.50 7.92
N GLY A 61 2.04 3.44 7.78
CA GLY A 61 2.96 4.29 8.54
C GLY A 61 3.06 5.70 7.96
N ARG A 62 3.36 5.81 6.66
CA ARG A 62 3.47 7.10 5.95
C ARG A 62 3.01 7.03 4.50
N ALA A 63 3.23 5.90 3.85
CA ALA A 63 2.98 5.74 2.41
C ALA A 63 1.53 6.05 2.02
N HIS A 64 0.57 5.73 2.88
CA HIS A 64 -0.85 5.98 2.65
C HIS A 64 -1.19 7.48 2.50
N TYR A 65 -0.41 8.39 3.07
CA TYR A 65 -0.60 9.83 2.85
C TYR A 65 -0.31 10.26 1.42
N GLY A 66 0.46 9.48 0.67
CA GLY A 66 0.69 9.70 -0.75
C GLY A 66 -0.38 9.12 -1.67
N ASP A 67 -1.38 8.43 -1.11
CA ASP A 67 -2.55 7.95 -1.84
C ASP A 67 -3.81 8.63 -1.31
N PHE A 68 -4.18 9.74 -1.93
CA PHE A 68 -5.26 10.61 -1.47
C PHE A 68 -6.64 9.95 -1.50
N GLY A 69 -6.82 8.92 -2.32
CA GLY A 69 -8.06 8.14 -2.39
C GLY A 69 -8.04 6.87 -1.55
N SER A 70 -6.87 6.44 -1.07
CA SER A 70 -6.64 5.21 -0.30
C SER A 70 -6.94 3.89 -1.03
N VAL A 71 -7.35 3.94 -2.30
CA VAL A 71 -7.75 2.75 -3.07
C VAL A 71 -6.51 1.98 -3.55
N HIS A 72 -5.47 2.69 -3.98
CA HIS A 72 -4.22 2.06 -4.41
C HIS A 72 -3.54 1.33 -3.25
N ILE A 73 -3.41 1.97 -2.09
CA ILE A 73 -2.82 1.35 -0.90
C ILE A 73 -3.63 0.14 -0.44
N ALA A 74 -4.96 0.19 -0.50
CA ALA A 74 -5.81 -0.97 -0.21
C ALA A 74 -5.50 -2.17 -1.13
N ARG A 75 -5.33 -1.92 -2.44
CA ARG A 75 -4.93 -2.94 -3.42
C ARG A 75 -3.55 -3.52 -3.13
N ILE A 76 -2.59 -2.68 -2.78
CA ILE A 76 -1.23 -3.13 -2.40
C ILE A 76 -1.28 -4.02 -1.16
N ILE A 77 -1.95 -3.59 -0.10
CA ILE A 77 -2.10 -4.34 1.14
C ILE A 77 -2.74 -5.71 0.87
N GLY A 78 -3.88 -5.73 0.18
CA GLY A 78 -4.58 -6.98 -0.13
C GLY A 78 -3.73 -7.92 -0.99
N GLY A 79 -3.09 -7.39 -2.02
CA GLY A 79 -2.21 -8.15 -2.90
C GLY A 79 -0.97 -8.72 -2.20
N ASP A 80 -0.40 -7.99 -1.24
CA ASP A 80 0.77 -8.42 -0.47
C ASP A 80 0.41 -9.51 0.55
N ILE A 81 -0.67 -9.32 1.31
CA ILE A 81 -1.13 -10.30 2.30
C ILE A 81 -1.43 -11.65 1.64
N LYS A 82 -2.07 -11.67 0.48
CA LYS A 82 -2.34 -12.90 -0.29
C LYS A 82 -1.07 -13.64 -0.73
N LYS A 83 0.09 -12.98 -0.71
CA LYS A 83 1.37 -13.58 -1.10
C LYS A 83 2.19 -14.09 0.10
N LEU A 84 1.78 -13.80 1.34
CA LEU A 84 2.58 -14.12 2.54
C LEU A 84 2.98 -15.59 2.60
N ARG A 85 2.05 -16.52 2.38
CA ARG A 85 2.37 -17.96 2.36
C ARG A 85 3.39 -18.33 1.30
N ARG A 86 3.27 -17.78 0.10
CA ARG A 86 4.24 -18.00 -0.98
C ARG A 86 5.60 -17.39 -0.67
N MET A 87 5.64 -16.38 0.17
CA MET A 87 6.85 -15.77 0.69
C MET A 87 7.46 -16.55 1.88
N GLY A 88 6.76 -17.59 2.40
CA GLY A 88 7.17 -18.32 3.58
C GLY A 88 6.97 -17.55 4.88
N LEU A 89 5.96 -16.66 4.90
CA LEU A 89 5.59 -15.85 6.05
C LEU A 89 4.20 -16.26 6.54
N ASN A 90 4.06 -16.52 7.83
CA ASN A 90 2.81 -17.01 8.44
C ASN A 90 2.16 -16.03 9.43
N GLY A 91 2.69 -14.81 9.53
CA GLY A 91 2.13 -13.76 10.37
C GLY A 91 2.33 -12.37 9.79
N TYR A 92 1.49 -11.44 10.23
CA TYR A 92 1.49 -10.05 9.77
C TYR A 92 1.34 -9.10 10.95
N ILE A 93 2.27 -8.15 11.07
CA ILE A 93 2.17 -7.02 11.98
C ILE A 93 2.20 -5.75 11.13
N SER A 94 1.18 -4.92 11.24
CA SER A 94 1.12 -3.61 10.59
C SER A 94 1.59 -2.52 11.54
N CYS A 95 2.67 -1.84 11.17
CA CYS A 95 3.03 -0.59 11.81
C CYS A 95 2.16 0.52 11.23
N GLN A 96 1.33 1.13 12.06
CA GLN A 96 0.34 2.13 11.63
C GLN A 96 0.47 3.41 12.43
N GLU A 97 0.12 4.52 11.79
CA GLU A 97 -0.15 5.76 12.49
C GLU A 97 -1.54 5.74 13.14
N LEU A 98 -1.73 6.53 14.20
CA LEU A 98 -3.01 6.57 14.95
C LEU A 98 -4.22 6.96 14.08
N ARG A 99 -3.99 7.67 12.99
CA ARG A 99 -5.03 8.14 12.06
C ARG A 99 -5.04 7.40 10.73
N ALA A 100 -4.56 6.16 10.69
CA ALA A 100 -4.49 5.36 9.47
C ALA A 100 -5.86 5.08 8.81
N ALA A 101 -6.96 5.32 9.53
CA ALA A 101 -8.32 5.21 9.00
C ALA A 101 -8.86 6.49 8.33
N LEU A 102 -8.06 7.55 8.24
CA LEU A 102 -8.44 8.80 7.58
C LEU A 102 -7.71 8.98 6.24
N PRO A 103 -8.34 9.52 5.20
CA PRO A 103 -9.72 10.04 5.11
C PRO A 103 -10.81 8.96 5.06
N ASN A 104 -10.46 7.70 4.84
CA ASN A 104 -11.40 6.58 4.85
C ASN A 104 -10.72 5.31 5.39
N ALA A 105 -11.51 4.34 5.87
CA ALA A 105 -11.03 3.10 6.47
C ALA A 105 -10.81 1.95 5.45
N LEU A 106 -10.92 2.19 4.15
CA LEU A 106 -10.82 1.17 3.12
C LEU A 106 -9.55 0.30 3.25
N PRO A 107 -8.33 0.87 3.44
CA PRO A 107 -7.12 0.05 3.59
C PRO A 107 -7.17 -0.90 4.79
N ASN A 108 -7.69 -0.42 5.93
CA ASN A 108 -7.86 -1.25 7.14
C ASN A 108 -8.92 -2.34 6.94
N TYR A 109 -10.02 -2.00 6.26
CA TYR A 109 -11.07 -2.95 5.93
C TYR A 109 -10.54 -4.09 5.06
N VAL A 110 -9.86 -3.77 3.96
CA VAL A 110 -9.25 -4.77 3.06
C VAL A 110 -8.21 -5.60 3.81
N MET A 111 -7.35 -4.96 4.61
CA MET A 111 -6.34 -5.66 5.43
C MET A 111 -7.00 -6.70 6.34
N GLY A 112 -7.98 -6.30 7.14
CA GLY A 112 -8.66 -7.19 8.07
C GLY A 112 -9.36 -8.36 7.35
N ARG A 113 -10.07 -8.09 6.28
CA ARG A 113 -10.79 -9.10 5.51
C ARG A 113 -9.85 -10.12 4.86
N VAL A 114 -8.77 -9.68 4.22
CA VAL A 114 -7.81 -10.59 3.55
C VAL A 114 -6.96 -11.38 4.56
N LEU A 115 -6.67 -10.83 5.74
CA LEU A 115 -6.03 -11.58 6.83
C LEU A 115 -6.93 -12.68 7.38
N PHE A 116 -8.23 -12.44 7.41
CA PHE A 116 -9.21 -13.42 7.91
C PHE A 116 -9.58 -14.45 6.82
N GLU A 117 -9.70 -14.00 5.57
CA GLU A 117 -10.14 -14.82 4.44
C GLU A 117 -9.14 -14.76 3.29
N GLU A 118 -8.23 -15.74 3.22
CA GLU A 118 -7.13 -15.79 2.24
C GLU A 118 -7.61 -15.71 0.77
N GLN A 119 -8.79 -16.28 0.49
CA GLN A 119 -9.35 -16.35 -0.87
C GLN A 119 -10.18 -15.11 -1.25
N ALA A 120 -10.37 -14.16 -0.34
CA ALA A 120 -11.16 -12.97 -0.61
C ALA A 120 -10.67 -12.23 -1.87
N ASP A 121 -11.60 -11.81 -2.71
CA ASP A 121 -11.31 -10.98 -3.87
C ASP A 121 -11.18 -9.51 -3.43
N VAL A 122 -10.01 -8.93 -3.64
CA VAL A 122 -9.71 -7.55 -3.20
C VAL A 122 -10.62 -6.52 -3.87
N GLU A 123 -10.93 -6.69 -5.15
CA GLU A 123 -11.82 -5.75 -5.87
C GLU A 123 -13.27 -5.89 -5.42
N ALA A 124 -13.70 -7.12 -5.08
CA ALA A 124 -15.01 -7.35 -4.49
C ALA A 124 -15.10 -6.69 -3.10
N LEU A 125 -14.06 -6.83 -2.26
CA LEU A 125 -14.01 -6.16 -0.95
C LEU A 125 -14.04 -4.63 -1.05
N ILE A 126 -13.32 -4.07 -2.03
CA ILE A 126 -13.36 -2.63 -2.29
C ILE A 126 -14.78 -2.21 -2.65
N SER A 127 -15.47 -2.95 -3.53
CA SER A 127 -16.84 -2.64 -3.94
C SER A 127 -17.81 -2.77 -2.77
N GLU A 128 -17.71 -3.84 -1.98
CA GLU A 128 -18.49 -4.06 -0.75
C GLU A 128 -18.35 -2.89 0.24
N TYR A 129 -17.10 -2.43 0.44
CA TYR A 129 -16.84 -1.27 1.31
C TYR A 129 -17.58 -0.02 0.82
N PHE A 130 -17.50 0.29 -0.47
CA PHE A 130 -18.16 1.46 -1.02
C PHE A 130 -19.69 1.34 -0.95
N GLU A 131 -20.24 0.17 -1.22
CA GLU A 131 -21.68 -0.09 -1.10
C GLU A 131 -22.17 0.10 0.34
N ALA A 132 -21.44 -0.42 1.31
CA ALA A 132 -21.78 -0.28 2.72
C ALA A 132 -21.63 1.16 3.25
N ALA A 133 -20.59 1.86 2.80
CA ALA A 133 -20.28 3.23 3.30
C ALA A 133 -21.11 4.33 2.62
N TYR A 134 -21.44 4.15 1.32
CA TYR A 134 -22.03 5.22 0.50
C TYR A 134 -23.37 4.86 -0.13
N GLY A 135 -23.87 3.64 0.04
CA GLY A 135 -25.18 3.19 -0.43
C GLY A 135 -25.40 3.50 -1.92
N LYS A 136 -26.45 4.23 -2.24
CA LYS A 136 -26.80 4.60 -3.63
C LYS A 136 -25.71 5.40 -4.36
N LYS A 137 -24.81 6.03 -3.63
CA LYS A 137 -23.71 6.85 -4.16
C LYS A 137 -22.38 6.10 -4.24
N ALA A 138 -22.36 4.79 -3.94
CA ALA A 138 -21.16 3.96 -3.91
C ALA A 138 -20.31 4.06 -5.18
N LYS A 139 -20.96 4.02 -6.35
CA LYS A 139 -20.29 4.10 -7.65
C LYS A 139 -19.58 5.44 -7.86
N ASP A 140 -20.25 6.53 -7.51
CA ASP A 140 -19.71 7.88 -7.70
C ASP A 140 -18.58 8.14 -6.71
N ALA A 141 -18.75 7.75 -5.43
CA ALA A 141 -17.74 7.86 -4.39
C ALA A 141 -16.49 7.03 -4.75
N LYS A 142 -16.68 5.80 -5.24
CA LYS A 142 -15.58 4.95 -5.72
C LYS A 142 -14.83 5.63 -6.86
N ALA A 143 -15.53 6.12 -7.87
CA ALA A 143 -14.90 6.79 -9.02
C ALA A 143 -14.11 8.03 -8.61
N TYR A 144 -14.64 8.83 -7.69
CA TYR A 144 -13.96 9.99 -7.13
C TYR A 144 -12.66 9.61 -6.41
N LEU A 145 -12.71 8.66 -5.47
CA LEU A 145 -11.53 8.22 -4.71
C LEU A 145 -10.52 7.47 -5.59
N GLU A 146 -10.96 6.73 -6.61
CA GLU A 146 -10.06 6.13 -7.61
C GLU A 146 -9.34 7.20 -8.45
N ALA A 147 -10.03 8.28 -8.82
CA ALA A 147 -9.41 9.40 -9.53
C ALA A 147 -8.32 10.08 -8.69
N LEU A 148 -8.54 10.25 -7.38
CA LEU A 148 -7.53 10.74 -6.46
C LEU A 148 -6.36 9.75 -6.30
N SER A 149 -6.64 8.45 -6.16
CA SER A 149 -5.61 7.40 -6.06
C SER A 149 -4.76 7.28 -7.33
N ALA A 150 -5.30 7.62 -8.50
CA ALA A 150 -4.51 7.66 -9.74
C ALA A 150 -3.40 8.73 -9.71
N LEU A 151 -3.53 9.74 -8.86
CA LEU A 151 -2.56 10.82 -8.66
C LEU A 151 -1.61 10.57 -7.47
N LYS A 152 -1.52 9.32 -6.99
CA LYS A 152 -0.67 8.94 -5.86
C LYS A 152 0.79 9.36 -6.02
N CYS A 153 1.45 9.63 -4.89
CA CYS A 153 2.84 10.00 -4.80
C CYS A 153 3.55 9.37 -3.58
N CYS A 154 3.25 8.09 -3.32
CA CYS A 154 3.73 7.38 -2.13
C CYS A 154 5.26 7.39 -2.01
N ASP A 155 5.98 7.22 -3.12
CA ASP A 155 7.45 7.22 -3.13
C ASP A 155 8.04 8.61 -2.92
N TYR A 156 7.41 9.64 -3.45
CA TYR A 156 7.82 11.02 -3.24
C TYR A 156 7.80 11.40 -1.75
N LEU A 157 6.72 11.07 -1.05
CA LEU A 157 6.57 11.35 0.39
C LEU A 157 7.56 10.54 1.24
N ASN A 158 7.97 9.38 0.79
CA ASN A 158 9.01 8.58 1.43
C ASN A 158 10.44 9.01 1.08
N GLY A 159 10.59 10.06 0.29
CA GLY A 159 11.88 10.58 -0.14
C GLY A 159 12.64 9.67 -1.10
N LYS A 160 11.95 8.78 -1.80
CA LYS A 160 12.55 7.77 -2.69
C LYS A 160 12.28 8.01 -4.17
N GLY A 161 11.31 8.86 -4.50
CA GLY A 161 11.06 9.27 -5.86
C GLY A 161 11.99 10.41 -6.29
N GLU A 162 12.15 10.57 -7.61
CA GLU A 162 12.78 11.78 -8.13
C GLU A 162 11.96 13.00 -7.72
N ARG A 163 12.62 13.99 -7.16
CA ARG A 163 12.02 15.30 -6.90
C ARG A 163 11.87 16.05 -8.20
N VAL A 164 10.76 15.87 -8.86
CA VAL A 164 10.37 16.64 -10.04
C VAL A 164 9.27 17.60 -9.62
N ASP A 165 9.67 18.77 -9.15
CA ASP A 165 8.76 19.78 -8.60
C ASP A 165 7.64 20.17 -9.59
N ALA A 166 7.93 20.23 -10.89
CA ALA A 166 6.93 20.50 -11.94
C ALA A 166 5.85 19.39 -12.02
N GLN A 167 6.24 18.12 -11.90
CA GLN A 167 5.27 17.02 -11.90
C GLN A 167 4.42 17.03 -10.64
N MET A 168 5.01 17.40 -9.51
CA MET A 168 4.27 17.51 -8.26
C MET A 168 3.28 18.68 -8.30
N ALA A 169 3.68 19.84 -8.82
CA ALA A 169 2.81 20.99 -9.01
C ALA A 169 1.61 20.65 -9.90
N GLU A 170 1.82 19.98 -11.03
CA GLU A 170 0.75 19.54 -11.92
C GLU A 170 -0.17 18.52 -11.24
N ARG A 171 0.39 17.59 -10.47
CA ARG A 171 -0.40 16.63 -9.69
C ARG A 171 -1.29 17.31 -8.67
N MET A 172 -0.75 18.28 -7.92
CA MET A 172 -1.52 19.06 -6.95
C MET A 172 -2.64 19.87 -7.61
N ARG A 173 -2.36 20.51 -8.73
CA ARG A 173 -3.39 21.22 -9.52
C ARG A 173 -4.53 20.28 -9.92
N ARG A 174 -4.23 19.09 -10.40
CA ARG A 174 -5.25 18.09 -10.76
C ARG A 174 -6.05 17.59 -9.56
N ILE A 175 -5.42 17.45 -8.40
CA ILE A 175 -6.10 17.09 -7.14
C ILE A 175 -7.08 18.20 -6.77
N GLU A 176 -6.65 19.45 -6.83
CA GLU A 176 -7.51 20.60 -6.55
C GLU A 176 -8.71 20.67 -7.50
N GLU A 177 -8.53 20.39 -8.78
CA GLU A 177 -9.62 20.30 -9.76
C GLU A 177 -10.63 19.20 -9.42
N ILE A 178 -10.15 18.00 -9.09
CA ILE A 178 -11.01 16.87 -8.71
C ILE A 178 -11.77 17.21 -7.41
N CYS A 179 -11.09 17.76 -6.41
CA CYS A 179 -11.72 18.14 -5.14
C CYS A 179 -12.72 19.28 -5.32
N GLY A 180 -12.38 20.27 -6.16
CA GLY A 180 -13.27 21.41 -6.43
C GLY A 180 -14.52 21.06 -7.25
N ALA A 181 -14.48 19.98 -8.02
CA ALA A 181 -15.64 19.46 -8.74
C ALA A 181 -16.52 18.52 -7.87
N PHE A 182 -16.06 18.15 -6.68
CA PHE A 182 -16.81 17.29 -5.77
C PHE A 182 -17.73 18.14 -4.88
N GLU A 183 -19.01 17.81 -4.87
CA GLU A 183 -20.02 18.45 -4.02
C GLU A 183 -20.39 17.52 -2.86
N PRO A 184 -19.74 17.65 -1.68
CA PRO A 184 -19.90 16.72 -0.56
C PRO A 184 -21.35 16.56 -0.10
N GLU A 185 -22.15 17.62 -0.17
CA GLU A 185 -23.53 17.62 0.28
C GLU A 185 -24.41 16.64 -0.48
N GLN A 186 -24.06 16.29 -1.72
CA GLN A 186 -24.78 15.29 -2.50
C GLN A 186 -24.55 13.86 -1.99
N TYR A 187 -23.50 13.63 -1.21
CA TYR A 187 -23.08 12.30 -0.74
C TYR A 187 -23.46 12.04 0.71
N PHE A 188 -23.77 13.09 1.46
CA PHE A 188 -24.10 13.02 2.90
C PHE A 188 -25.56 13.39 3.21
N GLN A 189 -26.41 13.55 2.19
CA GLN A 189 -27.85 13.68 2.41
C GLN A 189 -28.44 12.30 2.70
N GLU A 190 -29.15 12.20 3.81
CA GLU A 190 -29.80 11.02 4.42
C GLU A 190 -30.61 10.14 3.45
#